data_72b5ad6ddaa32fc40da8e5291537d424
#
_entry.id   72b5ad6ddaa32fc40da8e5291537d424
#
_cell.length_a   1.000
_cell.length_b   1.000
_cell.length_c   1.000
_cell.angle_alpha   90.00
_cell.angle_beta   90.00
_cell.angle_gamma   90.00
#
_symmetry.space_group_name_H-M   'P 1'
#
loop_
_entity.id
_entity.type
_entity.pdbx_description
1 polymer ?
#
loop_
_entity_poly.entity_id
_entity_poly.type
_entity_poly.pdbx_seq_one_letter_code
_entity_poly.pdbx_strand_id
1 'polypeptide(L)'
;MAGPRPPSGPGRTLFLDCFRSVLLAVCLAAATALSAAADEMPLEAQPVPLDPVHPGLNRVGALDYVAGFALMPAPTLLATKPLAPFGGLSDMMLARDGSALLSVSDIGWWWRLRLNRDAQGRLIDVPAAEAAPLRDLDGGALTKKFESDAESMTHLADGRWVVGFERHHRLWSYPGSDQDAALPNGPASAIEAPDSLAALPENNGIEAMAELADGRILMLAESEENAPGDGIGWLGEPGAWNKVTIRRSDGFRPTALAQLPSGDLLLLERYFTESRGPGVRISYLAASRLVPGARLQPTLLAEWRLPLTVDNFECLAVEPAPEGGIYLFLLSDDNQNPLQRTLLLQFHWAGS
;
A
#
# COMPACT_ATOMS: atom_id res chain seq x y z
N MET A 1 82.44 -47.09 6.84
CA MET A 1 81.72 -47.02 8.14
C MET A 1 80.67 -45.90 8.06
N ALA A 2 79.42 -46.27 7.95
CA ALA A 2 78.28 -45.31 7.85
C ALA A 2 77.67 -45.15 9.25
N GLY A 3 77.59 -43.94 9.72
CA GLY A 3 76.87 -43.56 10.94
C GLY A 3 75.38 -43.39 10.74
N PRO A 4 74.57 -43.62 11.76
CA PRO A 4 73.06 -43.68 11.61
C PRO A 4 72.42 -42.31 11.56
N ARG A 5 71.33 -42.25 10.81
CA ARG A 5 70.39 -41.10 10.75
C ARG A 5 69.50 -41.07 12.00
N PRO A 6 69.09 -39.87 12.50
CA PRO A 6 68.10 -39.77 13.55
C PRO A 6 66.66 -39.84 12.96
N PRO A 7 65.61 -40.19 13.77
CA PRO A 7 64.27 -40.42 13.33
C PRO A 7 63.49 -39.08 13.19
N SER A 8 62.68 -38.99 12.16
CA SER A 8 61.68 -37.94 11.91
C SER A 8 60.48 -38.21 12.81
N GLY A 9 60.18 -37.29 13.74
CA GLY A 9 58.91 -37.29 14.49
C GLY A 9 57.82 -36.47 13.83
N PRO A 10 56.55 -36.94 13.77
CA PRO A 10 55.43 -36.17 13.30
C PRO A 10 54.82 -35.43 14.49
N GLY A 11 54.56 -34.16 14.33
CA GLY A 11 53.77 -33.44 15.34
C GLY A 11 53.86 -31.91 15.35
N ARG A 12 53.56 -31.26 14.27
CA ARG A 12 53.37 -29.77 14.32
C ARG A 12 52.35 -29.14 13.35
N THR A 13 51.52 -29.93 12.69
CA THR A 13 50.55 -29.41 11.70
C THR A 13 49.07 -29.48 12.13
N LEU A 14 48.74 -30.11 13.26
CA LEU A 14 47.33 -30.26 13.68
C LEU A 14 46.78 -29.11 14.55
N PHE A 15 47.63 -28.23 15.08
CA PHE A 15 47.17 -27.15 15.97
C PHE A 15 46.82 -25.82 15.25
N LEU A 16 47.24 -25.60 13.98
CA LEU A 16 46.96 -24.38 13.25
C LEU A 16 45.63 -24.44 12.45
N ASP A 17 45.15 -25.63 12.11
CA ASP A 17 43.90 -25.74 11.31
C ASP A 17 42.65 -25.66 12.18
N CYS A 18 42.70 -26.03 13.48
CA CYS A 18 41.56 -25.80 14.39
C CYS A 18 41.29 -24.33 14.70
N PHE A 19 42.33 -23.50 14.78
CA PHE A 19 42.14 -22.05 15.04
C PHE A 19 41.57 -21.27 13.85
N ARG A 20 41.90 -21.70 12.62
CA ARG A 20 41.33 -21.08 11.42
C ARG A 20 39.85 -21.42 11.22
N SER A 21 39.44 -22.63 11.53
CA SER A 21 38.03 -23.05 11.39
C SER A 21 37.10 -22.40 12.43
N VAL A 22 37.58 -22.15 13.63
CA VAL A 22 36.81 -21.49 14.69
C VAL A 22 36.68 -19.98 14.43
N LEU A 23 37.73 -19.32 13.89
CA LEU A 23 37.60 -17.89 13.51
C LEU A 23 36.67 -17.66 12.31
N LEU A 24 36.64 -18.59 11.33
CA LEU A 24 35.72 -18.49 10.18
C LEU A 24 34.27 -18.73 10.59
N ALA A 25 34.00 -19.64 11.55
CA ALA A 25 32.66 -19.89 12.05
C ALA A 25 32.11 -18.73 12.90
N VAL A 26 32.97 -18.04 13.67
CA VAL A 26 32.54 -16.86 14.46
C VAL A 26 32.32 -15.63 13.57
N CYS A 27 33.05 -15.45 12.46
CA CYS A 27 32.82 -14.39 11.51
C CYS A 27 31.57 -14.62 10.65
N LEU A 28 31.18 -15.87 10.35
CA LEU A 28 29.94 -16.18 9.62
C LEU A 28 28.69 -16.05 10.52
N ALA A 29 28.81 -16.27 11.81
CA ALA A 29 27.69 -16.12 12.77
C ALA A 29 27.41 -14.66 13.17
N ALA A 30 28.38 -13.76 12.95
CA ALA A 30 28.22 -12.33 13.23
C ALA A 30 27.64 -11.52 12.04
N ALA A 31 27.51 -12.13 10.86
CA ALA A 31 26.99 -11.44 9.67
C ALA A 31 25.46 -11.59 9.46
N THR A 32 24.75 -12.28 10.37
CA THR A 32 23.31 -12.55 10.22
C THR A 32 22.40 -11.87 11.25
N ALA A 33 22.88 -10.85 11.95
CA ALA A 33 22.06 -10.17 12.95
C ALA A 33 22.27 -8.65 12.97
N LEU A 34 22.17 -8.01 11.81
CA LEU A 34 21.80 -6.60 11.73
C LEU A 34 20.62 -6.46 10.74
N SER A 35 19.49 -7.08 11.07
CA SER A 35 18.21 -6.55 10.72
C SER A 35 18.10 -5.24 11.52
N ALA A 36 18.39 -4.11 10.88
CA ALA A 36 18.04 -2.83 11.47
C ALA A 36 16.53 -2.90 11.71
N ALA A 37 16.11 -2.98 12.97
CA ALA A 37 14.73 -2.79 13.33
C ALA A 37 14.31 -1.47 12.68
N ALA A 38 13.28 -1.48 11.86
CA ALA A 38 12.69 -0.26 11.34
C ALA A 38 12.37 0.61 12.55
N ASP A 39 12.79 1.87 12.52
CA ASP A 39 12.53 2.79 13.63
C ASP A 39 11.00 2.94 13.72
N GLU A 40 10.40 2.40 14.77
CA GLU A 40 8.96 2.46 15.03
C GLU A 40 8.59 3.88 15.46
N MET A 41 7.64 4.49 14.76
CA MET A 41 7.06 5.79 15.06
C MET A 41 5.79 5.60 15.88
N PRO A 42 5.74 5.98 17.16
CA PRO A 42 4.49 6.00 17.92
C PRO A 42 3.49 6.98 17.29
N LEU A 43 2.24 6.54 17.22
CA LEU A 43 1.12 7.35 16.73
C LEU A 43 0.14 7.62 17.87
N GLU A 44 -0.55 8.77 17.79
CA GLU A 44 -1.79 9.04 18.50
C GLU A 44 -2.96 8.82 17.54
N ALA A 45 -3.88 7.95 17.90
CA ALA A 45 -5.10 7.66 17.18
C ALA A 45 -6.29 8.27 17.90
N GLN A 46 -6.79 9.40 17.41
CA GLN A 46 -7.94 10.09 18.00
C GLN A 46 -9.24 9.58 17.37
N PRO A 47 -10.19 9.01 18.15
CA PRO A 47 -11.44 8.53 17.60
C PRO A 47 -12.24 9.63 16.91
N VAL A 48 -12.81 9.32 15.75
CA VAL A 48 -13.68 10.22 14.99
C VAL A 48 -15.02 9.53 14.69
N PRO A 49 -16.18 10.20 14.89
CA PRO A 49 -17.48 9.66 14.48
C PRO A 49 -17.68 9.79 12.96
N LEU A 50 -18.61 9.01 12.38
CA LEU A 50 -19.02 9.18 11.00
C LEU A 50 -19.67 10.56 10.78
N ASP A 51 -20.53 10.99 11.71
CA ASP A 51 -21.16 12.32 11.69
C ASP A 51 -20.77 13.08 12.98
N PRO A 52 -19.94 14.12 12.89
CA PRO A 52 -19.56 14.95 14.02
C PRO A 52 -20.74 15.71 14.66
N VAL A 53 -21.81 15.97 13.88
CA VAL A 53 -23.01 16.68 14.35
C VAL A 53 -24.01 15.72 15.00
N HIS A 54 -24.13 14.50 14.45
CA HIS A 54 -25.03 13.45 14.92
C HIS A 54 -24.25 12.16 15.17
N PRO A 55 -23.50 12.03 16.29
CA PRO A 55 -22.59 10.90 16.52
C PRO A 55 -23.27 9.52 16.57
N GLY A 56 -24.60 9.47 16.63
CA GLY A 56 -25.37 8.22 16.54
C GLY A 56 -25.60 7.72 15.11
N LEU A 57 -25.29 8.52 14.08
CA LEU A 57 -25.32 8.06 12.71
C LEU A 57 -24.14 7.13 12.44
N ASN A 58 -24.45 5.87 12.11
CA ASN A 58 -23.49 4.82 11.90
C ASN A 58 -23.66 4.09 10.56
N ARG A 59 -24.37 4.70 9.58
CA ARG A 59 -24.60 4.08 8.28
C ARG A 59 -24.59 5.12 7.16
N VAL A 60 -23.99 4.75 6.02
CA VAL A 60 -24.04 5.50 4.78
C VAL A 60 -24.20 4.54 3.59
N GLY A 61 -25.28 4.71 2.80
CA GLY A 61 -25.61 3.77 1.73
C GLY A 61 -25.73 2.34 2.24
N ALA A 62 -24.97 1.42 1.67
CA ALA A 62 -24.93 0.02 2.05
C ALA A 62 -23.88 -0.29 3.16
N LEU A 63 -23.15 0.71 3.67
CA LEU A 63 -22.02 0.54 4.60
C LEU A 63 -22.41 0.94 6.01
N ASP A 64 -22.16 0.04 6.97
CA ASP A 64 -22.27 0.32 8.41
C ASP A 64 -20.91 0.78 8.93
N TYR A 65 -20.86 1.94 9.59
CA TYR A 65 -19.65 2.48 10.19
C TYR A 65 -19.29 1.72 11.47
N VAL A 66 -18.03 1.27 11.57
CA VAL A 66 -17.54 0.46 12.68
C VAL A 66 -16.65 1.27 13.61
N ALA A 67 -15.63 1.93 13.08
CA ALA A 67 -14.68 2.72 13.83
C ALA A 67 -13.97 3.73 12.91
N GLY A 68 -13.36 4.75 13.49
CA GLY A 68 -12.48 5.66 12.75
C GLY A 68 -11.57 6.43 13.68
N PHE A 69 -10.40 6.77 13.15
CA PHE A 69 -9.36 7.48 13.88
C PHE A 69 -8.69 8.52 13.00
N ALA A 70 -8.39 9.68 13.59
CA ALA A 70 -7.42 10.62 13.04
C ALA A 70 -6.04 10.25 13.59
N LEU A 71 -5.09 10.01 12.71
CA LEU A 71 -3.76 9.54 13.04
C LEU A 71 -2.76 10.69 12.99
N MET A 72 -1.88 10.78 13.97
CA MET A 72 -0.79 11.76 14.00
C MET A 72 0.42 11.20 14.74
N PRO A 73 1.65 11.61 14.40
CA PRO A 73 2.83 11.27 15.18
C PRO A 73 2.70 11.73 16.63
N ALA A 74 3.06 10.86 17.59
CA ALA A 74 3.01 11.22 18.99
C ALA A 74 4.03 12.34 19.32
N PRO A 75 3.69 13.33 20.17
CA PRO A 75 4.52 14.51 20.45
C PRO A 75 5.90 14.21 21.04
N THR A 76 6.09 13.05 21.65
CA THR A 76 7.35 12.63 22.29
C THR A 76 8.51 12.39 21.31
N LEU A 77 8.25 12.33 20.02
CA LEU A 77 9.24 12.03 18.99
C LEU A 77 9.94 13.23 18.38
N LEU A 78 9.48 14.44 18.65
CA LEU A 78 10.08 15.67 18.09
C LEU A 78 11.54 15.93 18.52
N ALA A 79 12.13 15.04 19.32
CA ALA A 79 13.39 15.35 20.01
C ALA A 79 14.66 14.67 19.46
N THR A 80 14.66 13.61 18.67
CA THR A 80 15.90 12.82 18.52
C THR A 80 16.33 12.35 17.14
N LYS A 81 15.47 12.32 16.09
CA LYS A 81 15.88 11.88 14.73
C LYS A 81 14.88 12.34 13.68
N PRO A 82 15.32 12.79 12.49
CA PRO A 82 14.40 13.00 11.38
C PRO A 82 13.87 11.63 10.93
N LEU A 83 12.73 11.23 11.46
CA LEU A 83 11.94 10.13 10.91
C LEU A 83 11.36 10.57 9.57
N ALA A 84 10.96 9.60 8.73
CA ALA A 84 10.16 9.88 7.57
C ALA A 84 8.96 10.78 7.95
N PRO A 85 8.61 11.79 7.18
CA PRO A 85 7.40 12.57 7.43
C PRO A 85 6.18 11.65 7.26
N PHE A 86 5.41 11.46 8.31
CA PHE A 86 4.17 10.66 8.27
C PHE A 86 3.10 11.44 7.51
N GLY A 87 2.42 10.75 6.58
CA GLY A 87 1.38 11.32 5.71
C GLY A 87 1.67 11.10 4.23
N GLY A 88 0.89 11.71 3.36
CA GLY A 88 1.01 11.52 1.91
C GLY A 88 0.71 10.08 1.48
N LEU A 89 -0.27 9.41 2.14
CA LEU A 89 -0.55 7.98 1.95
C LEU A 89 -1.50 7.78 0.78
N SER A 90 -0.99 7.22 -0.32
CA SER A 90 -1.66 7.19 -1.63
C SER A 90 -2.37 5.87 -1.93
N ASP A 91 -1.90 4.73 -1.40
CA ASP A 91 -2.59 3.44 -1.52
C ASP A 91 -2.20 2.51 -0.38
N MET A 92 -3.03 1.47 -0.11
CA MET A 92 -2.77 0.53 0.98
C MET A 92 -3.28 -0.87 0.72
N MET A 93 -2.67 -1.84 1.40
CA MET A 93 -3.16 -3.21 1.51
C MET A 93 -3.14 -3.67 2.97
N LEU A 94 -4.10 -4.53 3.33
CA LEU A 94 -4.12 -5.16 4.65
C LEU A 94 -3.17 -6.36 4.67
N ALA A 95 -2.36 -6.47 5.72
CA ALA A 95 -1.58 -7.66 6.03
C ALA A 95 -2.48 -8.90 6.13
N ARG A 96 -2.03 -10.07 5.68
CA ARG A 96 -2.86 -11.29 5.65
C ARG A 96 -3.36 -11.73 7.02
N ASP A 97 -2.60 -11.44 8.08
CA ASP A 97 -3.00 -11.74 9.46
C ASP A 97 -3.88 -10.63 10.07
N GLY A 98 -4.17 -9.57 9.31
CA GLY A 98 -4.96 -8.43 9.74
C GLY A 98 -4.27 -7.55 10.78
N SER A 99 -2.98 -7.75 11.07
CA SER A 99 -2.26 -7.04 12.13
C SER A 99 -1.78 -5.65 11.74
N ALA A 100 -1.71 -5.35 10.44
CA ALA A 100 -1.18 -4.08 9.93
C ALA A 100 -1.79 -3.70 8.58
N LEU A 101 -1.70 -2.40 8.24
CA LEU A 101 -1.85 -1.88 6.90
C LEU A 101 -0.47 -1.55 6.34
N LEU A 102 -0.19 -1.99 5.12
CA LEU A 102 0.96 -1.56 4.35
C LEU A 102 0.51 -0.50 3.36
N SER A 103 1.28 0.57 3.22
CA SER A 103 0.95 1.70 2.36
C SER A 103 2.19 2.22 1.65
N VAL A 104 2.00 2.85 0.51
CA VAL A 104 3.00 3.71 -0.14
C VAL A 104 2.61 5.16 0.06
N SER A 105 3.60 6.06 -0.02
CA SER A 105 3.34 7.49 0.01
C SER A 105 3.91 8.20 -1.21
N ASP A 106 3.26 9.27 -1.60
CA ASP A 106 3.62 10.18 -2.69
C ASP A 106 4.96 10.89 -2.50
N ILE A 107 5.54 10.78 -1.30
CA ILE A 107 6.87 11.30 -0.96
C ILE A 107 7.96 10.22 -0.89
N GLY A 108 7.68 9.01 -1.38
CA GLY A 108 8.67 7.97 -1.58
C GLY A 108 8.96 7.07 -0.39
N TRP A 109 7.96 6.76 0.39
CA TRP A 109 8.08 5.87 1.55
C TRP A 109 7.10 4.71 1.49
N TRP A 110 7.56 3.54 1.97
CA TRP A 110 6.73 2.48 2.48
C TRP A 110 6.34 2.77 3.91
N TRP A 111 5.09 2.49 4.26
CA TRP A 111 4.58 2.57 5.62
C TRP A 111 3.94 1.24 6.03
N ARG A 112 4.11 0.87 7.30
CA ARG A 112 3.40 -0.24 7.94
C ARG A 112 2.75 0.29 9.21
N LEU A 113 1.44 0.42 9.21
CA LEU A 113 0.63 0.88 10.33
C LEU A 113 0.17 -0.32 11.12
N ARG A 114 0.58 -0.44 12.38
CA ARG A 114 0.15 -1.53 13.25
C ARG A 114 -1.28 -1.30 13.71
N LEU A 115 -2.13 -2.34 13.63
CA LEU A 115 -3.53 -2.29 14.04
C LEU A 115 -3.74 -3.03 15.35
N ASN A 116 -4.39 -2.39 16.32
CA ASN A 116 -4.99 -3.05 17.47
C ASN A 116 -6.48 -3.28 17.17
N ARG A 117 -6.94 -4.52 17.33
CA ARG A 117 -8.29 -4.94 16.98
C ARG A 117 -8.92 -5.78 18.09
N ASP A 118 -10.24 -5.74 18.21
CA ASP A 118 -10.96 -6.62 19.13
C ASP A 118 -11.14 -8.04 18.55
N ALA A 119 -11.74 -8.93 19.31
CA ALA A 119 -11.97 -10.33 18.89
C ALA A 119 -12.95 -10.44 17.71
N GLN A 120 -13.69 -9.41 17.39
CA GLN A 120 -14.57 -9.31 16.23
C GLN A 120 -13.87 -8.67 15.01
N GLY A 121 -12.58 -8.34 15.13
CA GLY A 121 -11.81 -7.70 14.07
C GLY A 121 -12.06 -6.19 13.92
N ARG A 122 -12.79 -5.57 14.85
CA ARG A 122 -13.04 -4.14 14.82
C ARG A 122 -11.81 -3.37 15.28
N LEU A 123 -11.48 -2.31 14.58
CA LEU A 123 -10.34 -1.45 14.90
C LEU A 123 -10.56 -0.74 16.25
N ILE A 124 -9.56 -0.85 17.12
CA ILE A 124 -9.57 -0.21 18.45
C ILE A 124 -8.56 0.94 18.50
N ASP A 125 -7.42 0.79 17.81
CA ASP A 125 -6.30 1.72 17.90
C ASP A 125 -5.28 1.48 16.79
N VAL A 126 -4.44 2.47 16.49
CA VAL A 126 -3.27 2.41 15.60
C VAL A 126 -2.07 2.97 16.35
N PRO A 127 -1.40 2.16 17.18
CA PRO A 127 -0.43 2.68 18.15
C PRO A 127 0.90 3.13 17.54
N ALA A 128 1.24 2.64 16.35
CA ALA A 128 2.53 2.93 15.75
C ALA A 128 2.57 2.67 14.24
N ALA A 129 3.54 3.29 13.58
CA ALA A 129 3.91 3.03 12.20
C ALA A 129 5.41 2.77 12.07
N GLU A 130 5.79 1.99 11.08
CA GLU A 130 7.17 1.77 10.64
C GLU A 130 7.33 2.33 9.23
N ALA A 131 8.51 2.85 8.89
CA ALA A 131 8.79 3.41 7.58
C ALA A 131 10.07 2.84 6.95
N ALA A 132 10.06 2.68 5.64
CA ALA A 132 11.24 2.40 4.83
C ALA A 132 11.20 3.20 3.53
N PRO A 133 12.33 3.69 3.01
CA PRO A 133 12.31 4.43 1.75
C PRO A 133 11.98 3.52 0.57
N LEU A 134 11.17 4.01 -0.37
CA LEU A 134 11.10 3.45 -1.72
C LEU A 134 12.47 3.58 -2.37
N ARG A 135 12.92 2.55 -3.11
CA ARG A 135 14.24 2.52 -3.72
C ARG A 135 14.13 2.53 -5.24
N ASP A 136 15.13 3.10 -5.88
CA ASP A 136 15.28 3.06 -7.34
C ASP A 136 15.85 1.71 -7.84
N LEU A 137 16.10 1.62 -9.14
CA LEU A 137 16.64 0.42 -9.79
C LEU A 137 18.06 0.06 -9.32
N ASP A 138 18.82 1.03 -8.83
CA ASP A 138 20.18 0.87 -8.31
C ASP A 138 20.21 0.67 -6.78
N GLY A 139 19.05 0.72 -6.13
CA GLY A 139 18.88 0.58 -4.67
C GLY A 139 19.03 1.89 -3.88
N GLY A 140 19.16 3.03 -4.55
CA GLY A 140 19.15 4.35 -3.93
C GLY A 140 17.74 4.71 -3.42
N ALA A 141 17.65 5.49 -2.32
CA ALA A 141 16.35 5.99 -1.85
C ALA A 141 15.79 7.07 -2.81
N LEU A 142 14.50 6.97 -3.11
CA LEU A 142 13.80 8.01 -3.86
C LEU A 142 13.56 9.24 -2.96
N THR A 143 14.15 10.37 -3.32
CA THR A 143 14.10 11.59 -2.49
C THR A 143 13.55 12.81 -3.21
N LYS A 144 13.34 12.70 -4.53
CA LYS A 144 12.83 13.80 -5.35
C LYS A 144 11.37 13.53 -5.67
N LYS A 145 10.47 14.45 -5.36
CA LYS A 145 9.02 14.31 -5.62
C LYS A 145 8.72 13.81 -7.04
N PHE A 146 9.41 14.33 -8.07
CA PHE A 146 9.24 13.89 -9.45
C PHE A 146 9.53 12.40 -9.69
N GLU A 147 10.39 11.80 -8.86
CA GLU A 147 10.77 10.39 -8.97
C GLU A 147 10.06 9.49 -7.93
N SER A 148 9.59 10.09 -6.84
CA SER A 148 9.05 9.36 -5.69
C SER A 148 7.54 9.29 -5.62
N ASP A 149 6.83 9.94 -6.54
CA ASP A 149 5.39 10.12 -6.56
C ASP A 149 4.64 8.79 -6.79
N ALA A 150 4.57 7.97 -5.74
CA ALA A 150 3.91 6.67 -5.76
C ALA A 150 2.43 6.85 -5.41
N GLU A 151 1.52 6.42 -6.32
CA GLU A 151 0.09 6.69 -6.21
C GLU A 151 -0.76 5.42 -6.13
N SER A 152 -0.22 4.27 -6.51
CA SER A 152 -0.97 3.01 -6.42
C SER A 152 -0.06 1.83 -6.14
N MET A 153 -0.59 0.78 -5.51
CA MET A 153 0.16 -0.44 -5.26
C MET A 153 -0.71 -1.69 -5.33
N THR A 154 -0.10 -2.83 -5.64
CA THR A 154 -0.73 -4.15 -5.49
C THR A 154 0.32 -5.19 -5.12
N HIS A 155 -0.11 -6.27 -4.48
CA HIS A 155 0.74 -7.40 -4.12
C HIS A 155 0.41 -8.57 -5.03
N LEU A 156 1.41 -9.05 -5.79
CA LEU A 156 1.23 -10.14 -6.74
C LEU A 156 1.23 -11.51 -6.02
N ALA A 157 0.57 -12.48 -6.63
CA ALA A 157 0.53 -13.87 -6.14
C ALA A 157 1.93 -14.49 -6.04
N ASP A 158 2.92 -13.99 -6.79
CA ASP A 158 4.32 -14.43 -6.72
C ASP A 158 5.11 -13.79 -5.57
N GLY A 159 4.47 -12.95 -4.75
CA GLY A 159 5.05 -12.29 -3.58
C GLY A 159 5.70 -10.93 -3.86
N ARG A 160 5.74 -10.46 -5.09
CA ARG A 160 6.26 -9.11 -5.41
C ARG A 160 5.21 -8.03 -5.16
N TRP A 161 5.67 -6.86 -4.76
CA TRP A 161 4.88 -5.65 -4.77
C TRP A 161 5.02 -4.95 -6.13
N VAL A 162 3.95 -4.40 -6.66
CA VAL A 162 3.95 -3.49 -7.81
C VAL A 162 3.50 -2.14 -7.36
N VAL A 163 4.23 -1.10 -7.75
CA VAL A 163 3.94 0.30 -7.46
C VAL A 163 3.81 1.07 -8.76
N GLY A 164 2.72 1.81 -8.89
CA GLY A 164 2.50 2.79 -9.94
C GLY A 164 2.97 4.17 -9.50
N PHE A 165 3.70 4.85 -10.37
CA PHE A 165 4.24 6.19 -10.11
C PHE A 165 3.64 7.22 -11.06
N GLU A 166 3.38 8.40 -10.54
CA GLU A 166 2.94 9.57 -11.27
C GLU A 166 4.10 10.46 -11.71
N ARG A 167 3.86 11.57 -12.39
CA ARG A 167 4.81 12.52 -12.96
C ARG A 167 5.77 11.88 -13.96
N HIS A 168 6.62 11.00 -13.52
CA HIS A 168 7.40 10.09 -14.33
C HIS A 168 6.69 8.75 -14.35
N HIS A 169 5.61 8.67 -15.14
CA HIS A 169 4.71 7.51 -15.19
C HIS A 169 5.45 6.21 -15.51
N ARG A 170 5.40 5.27 -14.57
CA ARG A 170 6.06 3.97 -14.69
C ARG A 170 5.48 2.97 -13.69
N LEU A 171 5.76 1.70 -13.93
CA LEU A 171 5.49 0.60 -13.00
C LEU A 171 6.81 0.00 -12.55
N TRP A 172 7.00 -0.12 -11.26
CA TRP A 172 8.12 -0.86 -10.69
C TRP A 172 7.63 -1.96 -9.76
N SER A 173 8.37 -3.11 -9.76
CA SER A 173 8.17 -4.14 -8.76
C SER A 173 9.27 -4.11 -7.72
N TYR A 174 8.89 -4.48 -6.50
CA TYR A 174 9.78 -4.61 -5.36
C TYR A 174 9.73 -6.03 -4.82
N PRO A 175 10.86 -6.55 -4.28
CA PRO A 175 10.85 -7.85 -3.65
C PRO A 175 9.91 -7.81 -2.45
N GLY A 176 8.98 -8.75 -2.39
CA GLY A 176 8.17 -9.01 -1.20
C GLY A 176 8.86 -9.99 -0.28
N SER A 177 8.55 -9.93 0.99
CA SER A 177 8.79 -11.04 1.91
C SER A 177 7.52 -11.91 1.97
N ASP A 178 7.65 -13.13 2.48
CA ASP A 178 6.50 -13.96 2.79
C ASP A 178 5.59 -13.20 3.77
N GLN A 179 4.65 -12.49 3.18
CA GLN A 179 3.48 -11.89 3.79
C GLN A 179 3.72 -11.03 5.04
N ASP A 180 3.97 -9.77 4.81
CA ASP A 180 3.67 -8.72 5.78
C ASP A 180 4.57 -8.64 7.01
N ALA A 181 5.57 -9.52 7.10
CA ALA A 181 6.48 -9.52 8.25
C ALA A 181 7.44 -8.32 8.25
N ALA A 182 7.75 -7.75 7.07
CA ALA A 182 8.66 -6.61 6.96
C ALA A 182 8.33 -5.75 5.74
N LEU A 183 8.63 -4.45 5.83
CA LEU A 183 8.54 -3.53 4.70
C LEU A 183 9.52 -3.95 3.58
N PRO A 184 9.16 -3.78 2.30
CA PRO A 184 10.07 -4.01 1.19
C PRO A 184 11.36 -3.20 1.37
N ASN A 185 12.51 -3.85 1.22
CA ASN A 185 13.82 -3.22 1.42
C ASN A 185 14.85 -3.70 0.38
N GLY A 186 14.50 -3.66 -0.88
CA GLY A 186 15.38 -4.00 -1.98
C GLY A 186 15.26 -3.00 -3.12
N PRO A 187 16.16 -3.07 -4.13
CA PRO A 187 16.04 -2.27 -5.34
C PRO A 187 14.76 -2.61 -6.09
N ALA A 188 14.24 -1.62 -6.80
CA ALA A 188 13.14 -1.82 -7.73
C ALA A 188 13.60 -2.64 -8.95
N SER A 189 12.62 -3.22 -9.64
CA SER A 189 12.79 -3.76 -11.00
C SER A 189 11.72 -3.15 -11.91
N ALA A 190 12.10 -2.71 -13.10
CA ALA A 190 11.15 -2.13 -14.02
C ALA A 190 10.15 -3.19 -14.53
N ILE A 191 8.89 -2.78 -14.63
CA ILE A 191 7.82 -3.57 -15.25
C ILE A 191 7.45 -2.89 -16.58
N GLU A 192 7.24 -3.68 -17.63
CA GLU A 192 6.77 -3.19 -18.91
C GLU A 192 5.34 -2.67 -18.77
N ALA A 193 5.21 -1.34 -18.76
CA ALA A 193 3.94 -0.64 -18.65
C ALA A 193 3.26 -0.50 -20.03
N PRO A 194 1.95 -0.15 -20.08
CA PRO A 194 1.30 0.19 -21.33
C PRO A 194 1.97 1.39 -22.00
N ASP A 195 2.24 1.32 -23.31
CA ASP A 195 2.87 2.42 -24.09
C ASP A 195 2.13 3.76 -23.91
N SER A 196 0.81 3.71 -23.80
CA SER A 196 -0.02 4.90 -23.64
C SER A 196 0.06 5.55 -22.23
N LEU A 197 0.66 4.87 -21.25
CA LEU A 197 0.82 5.42 -19.90
C LEU A 197 1.73 6.66 -19.90
N ALA A 198 2.86 6.59 -20.61
CA ALA A 198 3.81 7.70 -20.70
C ALA A 198 3.25 8.96 -21.40
N ALA A 199 2.13 8.83 -22.10
CA ALA A 199 1.46 9.95 -22.78
C ALA A 199 0.43 10.67 -21.92
N LEU A 200 0.17 10.20 -20.69
CA LEU A 200 -0.74 10.87 -19.76
C LEU A 200 -0.15 12.21 -19.28
N PRO A 201 -1.02 13.17 -18.91
CA PRO A 201 -0.56 14.38 -18.22
C PRO A 201 0.16 14.06 -16.91
N GLU A 202 1.16 14.85 -16.53
CA GLU A 202 2.05 14.58 -15.38
C GLU A 202 1.32 14.24 -14.07
N ASN A 203 0.17 14.87 -13.79
CA ASN A 203 -0.59 14.67 -12.54
C ASN A 203 -1.90 13.88 -12.80
N ASN A 204 -1.87 12.87 -13.65
CA ASN A 204 -3.04 12.05 -13.97
C ASN A 204 -2.61 10.57 -14.19
N GLY A 205 -1.81 10.05 -13.29
CA GLY A 205 -1.24 8.72 -13.33
C GLY A 205 -2.20 7.59 -13.00
N ILE A 206 -1.64 6.45 -12.66
CA ILE A 206 -2.39 5.28 -12.19
C ILE A 206 -2.67 5.46 -10.70
N GLU A 207 -3.91 5.74 -10.36
CA GLU A 207 -4.37 5.98 -9.00
C GLU A 207 -4.92 4.72 -8.32
N ALA A 208 -5.41 3.76 -9.11
CA ALA A 208 -6.03 2.55 -8.58
C ALA A 208 -5.47 1.31 -9.28
N MET A 209 -5.03 0.33 -8.51
CA MET A 209 -4.45 -0.90 -9.04
C MET A 209 -4.87 -2.11 -8.21
N ALA A 210 -5.19 -3.23 -8.87
CA ALA A 210 -5.43 -4.51 -8.20
C ALA A 210 -5.01 -5.67 -9.08
N GLU A 211 -4.30 -6.67 -8.51
CA GLU A 211 -4.17 -8.00 -9.12
C GLU A 211 -5.50 -8.72 -9.01
N LEU A 212 -5.88 -9.41 -10.08
CA LEU A 212 -7.08 -10.21 -10.15
C LEU A 212 -6.78 -11.69 -9.83
N ALA A 213 -7.82 -12.44 -9.46
CA ALA A 213 -7.68 -13.88 -9.16
C ALA A 213 -7.09 -14.73 -10.28
N ASP A 214 -7.10 -14.24 -11.53
CA ASP A 214 -6.50 -14.90 -12.70
C ASP A 214 -5.07 -14.41 -13.02
N GLY A 215 -4.48 -13.58 -12.15
CA GLY A 215 -3.12 -13.04 -12.28
C GLY A 215 -3.00 -11.76 -13.14
N ARG A 216 -4.08 -11.35 -13.82
CA ARG A 216 -4.08 -10.06 -14.52
C ARG A 216 -4.13 -8.91 -13.51
N ILE A 217 -3.68 -7.75 -13.93
CA ILE A 217 -3.76 -6.50 -13.17
C ILE A 217 -4.78 -5.59 -13.84
N LEU A 218 -5.70 -5.02 -13.07
CA LEU A 218 -6.51 -3.87 -13.48
C LEU A 218 -5.86 -2.61 -12.95
N MET A 219 -5.65 -1.63 -13.81
CA MET A 219 -5.16 -0.29 -13.47
C MET A 219 -6.13 0.75 -13.99
N LEU A 220 -6.43 1.76 -13.18
CA LEU A 220 -7.27 2.90 -13.55
C LEU A 220 -6.50 4.19 -13.33
N ALA A 221 -6.53 5.09 -14.31
CA ALA A 221 -5.89 6.39 -14.22
C ALA A 221 -6.89 7.50 -13.83
N GLU A 222 -6.38 8.57 -13.25
CA GLU A 222 -7.15 9.78 -13.01
C GLU A 222 -7.55 10.51 -14.31
N SER A 223 -6.86 10.23 -15.41
CA SER A 223 -7.09 10.79 -16.74
C SER A 223 -8.46 10.42 -17.34
N GLU A 224 -8.92 11.27 -18.25
CA GLU A 224 -10.14 11.05 -19.05
C GLU A 224 -9.79 10.58 -20.48
N GLU A 225 -10.66 9.70 -21.00
CA GLU A 225 -10.68 9.35 -22.42
C GLU A 225 -11.29 10.53 -23.21
N ASN A 226 -11.15 10.47 -24.53
CA ASN A 226 -11.68 11.49 -25.47
C ASN A 226 -13.20 11.72 -25.38
N ALA A 227 -13.97 10.82 -24.76
CA ALA A 227 -15.40 10.97 -24.50
C ALA A 227 -15.63 11.51 -23.10
N PRO A 228 -16.40 12.59 -22.91
CA PRO A 228 -16.72 13.11 -21.59
C PRO A 228 -17.32 12.02 -20.70
N GLY A 229 -16.79 11.88 -19.48
CA GLY A 229 -17.30 10.98 -18.46
C GLY A 229 -16.74 9.56 -18.47
N ASP A 230 -15.76 9.23 -19.29
CA ASP A 230 -15.05 7.96 -19.23
C ASP A 230 -13.59 8.18 -18.77
N GLY A 231 -13.17 7.41 -17.79
CA GLY A 231 -11.76 7.33 -17.35
C GLY A 231 -11.00 6.27 -18.15
N ILE A 232 -9.68 6.38 -18.14
CA ILE A 232 -8.77 5.44 -18.82
C ILE A 232 -8.33 4.36 -17.85
N GLY A 233 -8.15 3.13 -18.34
CA GLY A 233 -7.55 2.04 -17.60
C GLY A 233 -6.94 0.99 -18.51
N TRP A 234 -6.26 0.04 -17.89
CA TRP A 234 -5.63 -1.11 -18.54
C TRP A 234 -5.90 -2.38 -17.77
N LEU A 235 -6.10 -3.45 -18.49
CA LEU A 235 -6.30 -4.79 -17.96
C LEU A 235 -5.34 -5.75 -18.67
N GLY A 236 -4.52 -6.47 -17.94
CA GLY A 236 -3.58 -7.42 -18.52
C GLY A 236 -2.44 -7.81 -17.59
N GLU A 237 -1.34 -8.22 -18.22
CA GLU A 237 -0.09 -8.57 -17.56
C GLU A 237 1.04 -7.72 -18.14
N PRO A 238 2.22 -7.64 -17.49
CA PRO A 238 3.37 -6.93 -18.04
C PRO A 238 3.65 -7.30 -19.49
N GLY A 239 3.68 -6.28 -20.38
CA GLY A 239 3.86 -6.45 -21.82
C GLY A 239 2.63 -6.90 -22.60
N ALA A 240 1.49 -7.18 -21.95
CA ALA A 240 0.25 -7.64 -22.62
C ALA A 240 -0.99 -6.87 -22.11
N TRP A 241 -0.94 -5.55 -22.19
CA TRP A 241 -1.98 -4.66 -21.71
C TRP A 241 -3.09 -4.42 -22.73
N ASN A 242 -4.33 -4.52 -22.28
CA ASN A 242 -5.51 -4.16 -23.05
C ASN A 242 -6.16 -2.93 -22.43
N LYS A 243 -6.43 -1.92 -23.26
CA LYS A 243 -7.15 -0.74 -22.82
C LYS A 243 -8.56 -1.11 -22.35
N VAL A 244 -8.99 -0.52 -21.25
CA VAL A 244 -10.37 -0.51 -20.79
C VAL A 244 -10.77 0.94 -20.50
N THR A 245 -12.05 1.21 -20.38
CA THR A 245 -12.54 2.50 -19.90
C THR A 245 -13.47 2.29 -18.72
N ILE A 246 -13.59 3.30 -17.87
CA ILE A 246 -14.51 3.28 -16.74
C ILE A 246 -15.45 4.47 -16.81
N ARG A 247 -16.76 4.20 -16.68
CA ARG A 247 -17.75 5.26 -16.63
C ARG A 247 -17.56 6.07 -15.37
N ARG A 248 -17.35 7.37 -15.54
CA ARG A 248 -17.29 8.36 -14.46
C ARG A 248 -18.57 9.17 -14.41
N SER A 249 -18.90 9.70 -13.25
CA SER A 249 -20.04 10.61 -13.10
C SER A 249 -19.76 11.62 -12.01
N ASP A 250 -20.38 12.78 -12.11
CA ASP A 250 -20.39 13.82 -11.08
C ASP A 250 -19.02 14.36 -10.65
N GLY A 251 -17.98 14.13 -11.48
CA GLY A 251 -16.61 14.57 -11.22
C GLY A 251 -15.81 13.63 -10.32
N PHE A 252 -16.36 12.47 -9.97
CA PHE A 252 -15.61 11.44 -9.22
C PHE A 252 -14.53 10.82 -10.09
N ARG A 253 -13.39 10.50 -9.45
CA ARG A 253 -12.21 9.91 -10.07
C ARG A 253 -11.77 8.69 -9.26
N PRO A 254 -11.29 7.60 -9.90
CA PRO A 254 -10.74 6.44 -9.20
C PRO A 254 -9.57 6.85 -8.32
N THR A 255 -9.45 6.27 -7.13
CA THR A 255 -8.29 6.45 -6.23
C THR A 255 -7.79 5.15 -5.63
N ALA A 256 -8.61 4.10 -5.50
CA ALA A 256 -8.12 2.79 -5.10
C ALA A 256 -9.03 1.65 -5.58
N LEU A 257 -8.45 0.47 -5.71
CA LEU A 257 -9.13 -0.79 -5.97
C LEU A 257 -8.80 -1.82 -4.90
N ALA A 258 -9.81 -2.58 -4.46
CA ALA A 258 -9.58 -3.72 -3.58
C ALA A 258 -10.34 -4.95 -4.07
N GLN A 259 -9.65 -6.11 -4.18
CA GLN A 259 -10.29 -7.35 -4.59
C GLN A 259 -11.01 -8.00 -3.42
N LEU A 260 -12.25 -8.38 -3.65
CA LEU A 260 -13.07 -9.16 -2.72
C LEU A 260 -12.72 -10.66 -2.78
N PRO A 261 -13.01 -11.43 -1.73
CA PRO A 261 -12.84 -12.89 -1.75
C PRO A 261 -13.61 -13.61 -2.87
N SER A 262 -14.67 -12.99 -3.39
CA SER A 262 -15.43 -13.47 -4.55
C SER A 262 -14.67 -13.33 -5.89
N GLY A 263 -13.59 -12.54 -5.92
CA GLY A 263 -12.89 -12.12 -7.13
C GLY A 263 -13.43 -10.82 -7.75
N ASP A 264 -14.57 -10.32 -7.29
CA ASP A 264 -15.08 -8.99 -7.66
C ASP A 264 -14.22 -7.89 -7.03
N LEU A 265 -14.48 -6.63 -7.37
CA LEU A 265 -13.71 -5.51 -6.87
C LEU A 265 -14.60 -4.47 -6.20
N LEU A 266 -14.06 -3.81 -5.19
CA LEU A 266 -14.53 -2.51 -4.75
C LEU A 266 -13.63 -1.42 -5.33
N LEU A 267 -14.25 -0.33 -5.73
CA LEU A 267 -13.61 0.86 -6.25
C LEU A 267 -13.89 2.02 -5.29
N LEU A 268 -12.84 2.65 -4.84
CA LEU A 268 -12.90 3.95 -4.16
C LEU A 268 -12.75 5.06 -5.20
N GLU A 269 -13.62 6.06 -5.10
CA GLU A 269 -13.60 7.24 -5.94
C GLU A 269 -13.73 8.48 -5.06
N ARG A 270 -13.03 9.54 -5.42
CA ARG A 270 -13.16 10.85 -4.77
C ARG A 270 -13.45 11.96 -5.75
N TYR A 271 -13.99 13.06 -5.26
CA TYR A 271 -13.98 14.35 -5.95
C TYR A 271 -13.67 15.48 -4.96
N PHE A 272 -13.20 16.59 -5.51
CA PHE A 272 -13.09 17.85 -4.78
C PHE A 272 -13.46 19.02 -5.70
N THR A 273 -14.25 19.94 -5.18
CA THR A 273 -14.44 21.27 -5.76
C THR A 273 -14.57 22.30 -4.65
N GLU A 274 -14.12 23.53 -4.88
CA GLU A 274 -14.22 24.60 -3.87
C GLU A 274 -15.66 24.85 -3.42
N SER A 275 -16.65 24.69 -4.31
CA SER A 275 -18.05 24.95 -4.02
C SER A 275 -18.77 23.81 -3.30
N ARG A 276 -18.31 22.54 -3.46
CA ARG A 276 -18.97 21.35 -2.91
C ARG A 276 -18.15 20.67 -1.81
N GLY A 277 -16.86 21.05 -1.68
CA GLY A 277 -15.90 20.36 -0.80
C GLY A 277 -15.56 18.94 -1.27
N PRO A 278 -14.92 18.13 -0.40
CA PRO A 278 -14.58 16.73 -0.69
C PRO A 278 -15.83 15.84 -0.72
N GLY A 279 -15.80 14.82 -1.55
CA GLY A 279 -16.77 13.74 -1.58
C GLY A 279 -16.11 12.41 -1.88
N VAL A 280 -16.68 11.34 -1.33
CA VAL A 280 -16.19 9.96 -1.41
C VAL A 280 -17.30 9.05 -1.90
N ARG A 281 -16.93 8.08 -2.71
CA ARG A 281 -17.84 7.07 -3.24
C ARG A 281 -17.18 5.70 -3.18
N ILE A 282 -17.94 4.70 -2.77
CA ILE A 282 -17.58 3.27 -2.87
C ILE A 282 -18.53 2.63 -3.87
N SER A 283 -17.95 1.97 -4.86
CA SER A 283 -18.66 1.30 -5.94
C SER A 283 -18.19 -0.15 -6.09
N TYR A 284 -19.06 -1.02 -6.57
CA TYR A 284 -18.80 -2.43 -6.85
C TYR A 284 -18.56 -2.66 -8.34
N LEU A 285 -17.58 -3.49 -8.67
CA LEU A 285 -17.27 -3.95 -10.03
C LEU A 285 -17.25 -5.48 -10.08
N ALA A 286 -18.16 -6.06 -10.86
CA ALA A 286 -18.20 -7.50 -11.05
C ALA A 286 -17.01 -8.01 -11.88
N ALA A 287 -16.30 -9.03 -11.39
CA ALA A 287 -15.16 -9.66 -12.08
C ALA A 287 -15.51 -10.12 -13.51
N SER A 288 -16.74 -10.61 -13.71
CA SER A 288 -17.22 -11.04 -15.02
C SER A 288 -17.28 -9.94 -16.08
N ARG A 289 -17.15 -8.68 -15.70
CA ARG A 289 -17.09 -7.52 -16.59
C ARG A 289 -15.67 -7.11 -16.96
N LEU A 290 -14.65 -7.72 -16.34
CA LEU A 290 -13.24 -7.40 -16.56
C LEU A 290 -12.70 -8.17 -17.79
N VAL A 291 -13.07 -7.71 -18.97
CA VAL A 291 -12.63 -8.28 -20.25
C VAL A 291 -11.90 -7.22 -21.09
N PRO A 292 -10.97 -7.62 -21.98
CA PRO A 292 -10.27 -6.71 -22.88
C PRO A 292 -11.23 -5.78 -23.63
N GLY A 293 -10.93 -4.47 -23.63
CA GLY A 293 -11.74 -3.46 -24.32
C GLY A 293 -13.05 -3.10 -23.61
N ALA A 294 -13.29 -3.60 -22.39
CA ALA A 294 -14.51 -3.32 -21.66
C ALA A 294 -14.67 -1.82 -21.34
N ARG A 295 -15.92 -1.38 -21.33
CA ARG A 295 -16.35 -0.16 -20.68
C ARG A 295 -16.97 -0.52 -19.33
N LEU A 296 -16.20 -0.35 -18.27
CA LEU A 296 -16.58 -0.70 -16.91
C LEU A 296 -17.68 0.23 -16.39
N GLN A 297 -18.67 -0.32 -15.70
CA GLN A 297 -19.78 0.42 -15.11
C GLN A 297 -19.90 0.05 -13.64
N PRO A 298 -19.32 0.84 -12.73
CA PRO A 298 -19.41 0.62 -11.30
C PRO A 298 -20.87 0.72 -10.81
N THR A 299 -21.22 -0.10 -9.83
CA THR A 299 -22.50 -0.05 -9.11
C THR A 299 -22.30 0.62 -7.76
N LEU A 300 -22.98 1.72 -7.52
CA LEU A 300 -22.86 2.51 -6.29
C LEU A 300 -23.28 1.69 -5.06
N LEU A 301 -22.42 1.66 -4.02
CA LEU A 301 -22.73 1.12 -2.70
C LEU A 301 -22.95 2.22 -1.66
N ALA A 302 -22.10 3.23 -1.66
CA ALA A 302 -22.21 4.38 -0.75
C ALA A 302 -21.58 5.63 -1.36
N GLU A 303 -22.12 6.79 -1.01
CA GLU A 303 -21.58 8.10 -1.34
C GLU A 303 -21.82 9.04 -0.17
N TRP A 304 -20.80 9.81 0.22
CA TRP A 304 -20.95 10.83 1.26
C TRP A 304 -20.01 12.01 1.07
N ARG A 305 -20.32 13.08 1.80
CA ARG A 305 -19.61 14.36 1.81
C ARG A 305 -19.86 15.07 3.14
N LEU A 306 -19.31 16.24 3.31
CA LEU A 306 -19.65 17.07 4.47
C LEU A 306 -21.18 17.20 4.64
N PRO A 307 -21.71 17.17 5.90
CA PRO A 307 -20.98 17.26 7.16
C PRO A 307 -20.44 15.94 7.71
N LEU A 308 -20.61 14.81 7.00
CA LEU A 308 -20.03 13.55 7.43
C LEU A 308 -18.50 13.64 7.43
N THR A 309 -17.86 12.80 8.24
CA THR A 309 -16.39 12.69 8.28
C THR A 309 -15.89 12.26 6.91
N VAL A 310 -15.22 13.16 6.24
CA VAL A 310 -14.65 13.00 4.91
C VAL A 310 -13.34 13.78 4.84
N ASP A 311 -12.41 13.24 4.08
CA ASP A 311 -11.15 13.87 3.70
C ASP A 311 -10.75 13.32 2.31
N ASN A 312 -9.51 13.48 1.92
CA ASN A 312 -8.94 13.02 0.67
C ASN A 312 -8.67 11.49 0.73
N PHE A 313 -9.73 10.65 0.75
CA PHE A 313 -9.55 9.21 0.81
C PHE A 313 -8.99 8.67 -0.50
N GLU A 314 -7.82 8.08 -0.41
CA GLU A 314 -7.08 7.52 -1.56
C GLU A 314 -6.78 6.03 -1.42
N CYS A 315 -6.88 5.47 -0.22
CA CYS A 315 -6.55 4.08 0.02
C CYS A 315 -7.78 3.25 0.40
N LEU A 316 -7.85 2.01 -0.11
CA LEU A 316 -8.90 1.04 0.19
C LEU A 316 -8.33 -0.35 0.40
N ALA A 317 -8.61 -0.97 1.55
CA ALA A 317 -8.33 -2.37 1.80
C ALA A 317 -9.59 -3.08 2.29
N VAL A 318 -9.68 -4.40 2.07
CA VAL A 318 -10.84 -5.21 2.45
C VAL A 318 -10.41 -6.53 3.08
N GLU A 319 -11.26 -7.08 3.94
CA GLU A 319 -11.13 -8.43 4.45
C GLU A 319 -12.50 -9.05 4.79
N PRO A 320 -12.62 -10.37 4.85
CA PRO A 320 -13.81 -11.02 5.41
C PRO A 320 -14.03 -10.63 6.87
N ALA A 321 -15.26 -10.23 7.22
CA ALA A 321 -15.63 -9.99 8.61
C ALA A 321 -15.98 -11.32 9.32
N PRO A 322 -15.55 -11.52 10.59
CA PRO A 322 -15.84 -12.77 11.33
C PRO A 322 -17.33 -13.09 11.47
N GLU A 323 -18.17 -12.06 11.54
CA GLU A 323 -19.64 -12.19 11.61
C GLU A 323 -20.31 -12.38 10.24
N GLY A 324 -19.53 -12.43 9.17
CA GLY A 324 -19.99 -12.44 7.77
C GLY A 324 -19.97 -11.06 7.14
N GLY A 325 -19.99 -11.03 5.81
CA GLY A 325 -19.77 -9.80 5.06
C GLY A 325 -18.28 -9.42 4.98
N ILE A 326 -18.00 -8.15 4.74
CA ILE A 326 -16.68 -7.61 4.43
C ILE A 326 -16.41 -6.38 5.29
N TYR A 327 -15.26 -6.32 5.94
CA TYR A 327 -14.72 -5.06 6.45
C TYR A 327 -13.99 -4.30 5.34
N LEU A 328 -14.24 -3.01 5.29
CA LEU A 328 -13.54 -2.05 4.43
C LEU A 328 -12.74 -1.11 5.32
N PHE A 329 -11.50 -0.86 4.96
CA PHE A 329 -10.65 0.17 5.56
C PHE A 329 -10.41 1.25 4.51
N LEU A 330 -10.65 2.50 4.88
CA LEU A 330 -10.38 3.67 4.05
C LEU A 330 -9.35 4.53 4.76
N LEU A 331 -8.28 4.92 4.05
CA LEU A 331 -7.26 5.81 4.61
C LEU A 331 -7.14 7.04 3.72
N SER A 332 -7.06 8.23 4.35
CA SER A 332 -6.93 9.48 3.60
C SER A 332 -5.48 9.95 3.54
N ASP A 333 -5.12 10.52 2.40
CA ASP A 333 -3.94 11.33 2.22
C ASP A 333 -4.18 12.75 2.80
N ASP A 334 -3.26 13.22 3.60
CA ASP A 334 -3.26 14.58 4.15
C ASP A 334 -2.56 15.60 3.25
N ASN A 335 -1.99 15.17 2.11
CA ASN A 335 -1.23 16.02 1.18
C ASN A 335 -0.13 16.84 1.87
N GLN A 336 0.38 16.40 3.03
CA GLN A 336 1.26 17.20 3.91
C GLN A 336 0.67 18.59 4.20
N ASN A 337 -0.65 18.73 4.18
CA ASN A 337 -1.40 19.97 4.35
C ASN A 337 -2.02 20.02 5.77
N PRO A 338 -1.72 21.00 6.61
CA PRO A 338 -2.23 21.09 7.98
C PRO A 338 -3.76 21.25 8.09
N LEU A 339 -4.46 21.48 6.99
CA LEU A 339 -5.93 21.54 6.93
C LEU A 339 -6.58 20.19 6.61
N GLN A 340 -5.79 19.20 6.20
CA GLN A 340 -6.22 17.83 5.93
C GLN A 340 -5.73 16.89 7.05
N ARG A 341 -6.32 15.71 7.11
CA ARG A 341 -6.03 14.75 8.18
C ARG A 341 -5.75 13.38 7.58
N THR A 342 -4.82 12.65 8.16
CA THR A 342 -4.69 11.23 7.93
C THR A 342 -5.79 10.52 8.75
N LEU A 343 -6.90 10.14 8.09
CA LEU A 343 -8.03 9.45 8.69
C LEU A 343 -8.02 7.97 8.29
N LEU A 344 -8.16 7.08 9.26
CA LEU A 344 -8.44 5.67 9.01
C LEU A 344 -9.86 5.35 9.47
N LEU A 345 -10.74 4.96 8.52
CA LEU A 345 -12.11 4.56 8.80
C LEU A 345 -12.31 3.07 8.51
N GLN A 346 -13.06 2.39 9.35
CA GLN A 346 -13.50 1.01 9.14
C GLN A 346 -15.03 0.98 8.96
N PHE A 347 -15.45 0.31 7.90
CA PHE A 347 -16.87 0.03 7.63
C PHE A 347 -17.10 -1.48 7.53
N HIS A 348 -18.36 -1.88 7.70
CA HIS A 348 -18.85 -3.21 7.41
C HIS A 348 -19.87 -3.16 6.27
N TRP A 349 -19.71 -4.07 5.31
CA TRP A 349 -20.65 -4.31 4.23
C TRP A 349 -21.15 -5.75 4.32
N ALA A 350 -22.46 -5.92 4.51
CA ALA A 350 -23.05 -7.27 4.65
C ALA A 350 -22.98 -8.12 3.36
N GLY A 351 -22.54 -7.52 2.23
CA GLY A 351 -22.61 -8.17 0.93
C GLY A 351 -23.99 -8.00 0.27
N SER A 352 -24.10 -8.47 -0.96
CA SER A 352 -25.38 -8.51 -1.72
C SER A 352 -25.96 -9.91 -1.68
#